data_12a947dc496d3201af1ba9bf85b520d2
#
_entry.id   12a947dc496d3201af1ba9bf85b520d2
#
_cell.length_a   1.000
_cell.length_b   1.000
_cell.length_c   1.000
_cell.angle_alpha   90.00
_cell.angle_beta   90.00
_cell.angle_gamma   90.00
#
_symmetry.space_group_name_H-M   'P 1'
#
loop_
_entity.id
_entity.type
_entity.pdbx_description
1 polymer ?
#
loop_
_entity_poly.entity_id
_entity_poly.type
_entity_poly.pdbx_seq_one_letter_code
_entity_poly.pdbx_strand_id
1 'polypeptide(L)'
;NLVPACSQCNSNAKGNLFPVAKAHVAAPDPTRNDPADLNVLESPLLLHPFDDDPALVLCFNEHGAVAARDSDARGGASIAAYNLNRAGLVDARKSASELAVLDVVLPRLRARIADLQGAVGP
;
A
#
# COMPACT_ATOMS: atom_id res chain seq x y z
N ASN A 1 -17.25 -6.51 9.27
CA ASN A 1 -15.88 -6.90 8.95
C ASN A 1 -14.91 -5.95 9.64
N LEU A 2 -14.15 -6.45 10.63
CA LEU A 2 -13.13 -5.69 11.34
C LEU A 2 -11.76 -6.06 10.78
N VAL A 3 -10.96 -5.06 10.46
CA VAL A 3 -9.59 -5.20 9.97
C VAL A 3 -8.64 -4.57 10.98
N PRO A 4 -7.54 -5.23 11.37
CA PRO A 4 -6.52 -4.61 12.19
C PRO A 4 -5.95 -3.37 11.50
N ALA A 5 -5.91 -2.26 12.20
CA ALA A 5 -5.38 -1.01 11.69
C ALA A 5 -4.59 -0.27 12.76
N CYS A 6 -3.47 0.34 12.37
CA CYS A 6 -2.72 1.14 13.30
C CYS A 6 -3.47 2.45 13.61
N SER A 7 -3.45 2.88 14.88
CA SER A 7 -4.19 4.07 15.33
C SER A 7 -3.74 5.34 14.60
N GLN A 8 -2.47 5.48 14.27
CA GLN A 8 -1.97 6.65 13.53
C GLN A 8 -2.52 6.72 12.10
N CYS A 9 -2.60 5.59 11.40
CA CYS A 9 -3.15 5.56 10.05
C CYS A 9 -4.67 5.73 10.06
N ASN A 10 -5.36 5.02 10.92
CA ASN A 10 -6.81 4.96 10.91
C ASN A 10 -7.45 6.11 11.67
N SER A 11 -7.05 6.37 12.92
CA SER A 11 -7.73 7.36 13.77
C SER A 11 -7.18 8.77 13.57
N ASN A 12 -5.85 8.93 13.47
CA ASN A 12 -5.25 10.26 13.41
C ASN A 12 -5.15 10.79 11.98
N ALA A 13 -4.74 9.97 11.01
CA ALA A 13 -4.59 10.42 9.62
C ALA A 13 -5.92 10.32 8.86
N LYS A 14 -6.47 9.11 8.73
CA LYS A 14 -7.70 8.87 7.98
C LYS A 14 -8.92 9.47 8.70
N GLY A 15 -9.06 9.22 10.01
CA GLY A 15 -10.25 9.64 10.75
C GLY A 15 -11.54 9.18 10.04
N ASN A 16 -12.41 10.13 9.74
CA ASN A 16 -13.67 9.93 9.01
C ASN A 16 -13.56 10.14 7.49
N LEU A 17 -12.34 10.31 6.95
CA LEU A 17 -12.17 10.49 5.51
C LEU A 17 -12.52 9.20 4.76
N PHE A 18 -13.42 9.32 3.82
CA PHE A 18 -13.79 8.27 2.89
C PHE A 18 -14.04 8.88 1.50
N PRO A 19 -12.96 9.25 0.77
CA PRO A 19 -13.07 9.86 -0.52
C PRO A 19 -13.70 8.93 -1.55
N VAL A 20 -14.58 9.46 -2.36
CA VAL A 20 -15.28 8.77 -3.44
C VAL A 20 -15.13 9.55 -4.74
N ALA A 21 -15.13 8.85 -5.88
CA ALA A 21 -15.07 9.49 -7.19
C ALA A 21 -16.41 10.08 -7.64
N LYS A 22 -17.49 9.57 -7.08
CA LYS A 22 -18.85 10.06 -7.30
C LYS A 22 -19.38 10.73 -6.02
N ALA A 23 -20.64 11.06 -5.96
CA ALA A 23 -21.25 11.59 -4.74
C ALA A 23 -21.48 10.50 -3.70
N HIS A 24 -21.34 10.83 -2.43
CA HIS A 24 -21.78 9.95 -1.36
C HIS A 24 -23.28 9.68 -1.43
N VAL A 25 -23.69 8.45 -1.20
CA VAL A 25 -25.12 8.10 -1.10
C VAL A 25 -25.67 8.70 0.20
N ALA A 26 -26.65 9.58 0.07
CA ALA A 26 -27.32 10.17 1.22
C ALA A 26 -28.21 9.12 1.90
N ALA A 27 -28.02 8.91 3.22
CA ALA A 27 -28.78 7.99 4.05
C ALA A 27 -29.00 6.62 3.36
N PRO A 28 -28.04 5.70 3.44
CA PRO A 28 -28.16 4.40 2.78
C PRO A 28 -29.45 3.72 3.26
N ASP A 29 -30.30 3.32 2.31
CA ASP A 29 -31.48 2.56 2.58
C ASP A 29 -31.06 1.22 3.24
N PRO A 30 -31.56 0.90 4.45
CA PRO A 30 -31.23 -0.37 5.11
C PRO A 30 -31.58 -1.62 4.27
N THR A 31 -32.42 -1.48 3.27
CA THR A 31 -32.76 -2.54 2.31
C THR A 31 -31.76 -2.66 1.16
N ARG A 32 -30.86 -1.70 0.99
CA ARG A 32 -29.83 -1.62 -0.05
C ARG A 32 -28.39 -1.69 0.49
N ASN A 33 -28.20 -2.29 1.64
CA ASN A 33 -26.87 -2.41 2.25
C ASN A 33 -26.00 -3.50 1.59
N ASP A 34 -26.13 -3.72 0.28
CA ASP A 34 -25.14 -4.51 -0.43
C ASP A 34 -23.87 -3.65 -0.67
N PRO A 35 -22.71 -4.03 -0.12
CA PRO A 35 -21.46 -3.34 -0.36
C PRO A 35 -21.11 -3.20 -1.83
N ALA A 36 -21.50 -4.17 -2.67
CA ALA A 36 -21.27 -4.14 -4.10
C ALA A 36 -22.03 -3.00 -4.77
N ASP A 37 -23.30 -2.78 -4.40
CA ASP A 37 -24.10 -1.67 -4.93
C ASP A 37 -23.53 -0.33 -4.51
N LEU A 38 -23.12 -0.17 -3.25
CA LEU A 38 -22.50 1.05 -2.75
C LEU A 38 -21.17 1.34 -3.49
N ASN A 39 -20.35 0.34 -3.75
CA ASN A 39 -19.11 0.48 -4.52
C ASN A 39 -19.36 0.98 -5.94
N VAL A 40 -20.43 0.54 -6.59
CA VAL A 40 -20.80 1.04 -7.92
C VAL A 40 -21.33 2.47 -7.87
N LEU A 41 -22.14 2.80 -6.87
CA LEU A 41 -22.79 4.11 -6.73
C LEU A 41 -21.79 5.20 -6.33
N GLU A 42 -20.92 4.94 -5.38
CA GLU A 42 -19.97 5.90 -4.81
C GLU A 42 -18.60 5.86 -5.48
N SER A 43 -18.17 4.73 -5.96
CA SER A 43 -16.82 4.48 -6.49
C SER A 43 -15.73 4.91 -5.48
N PRO A 44 -15.55 4.14 -4.39
CA PRO A 44 -14.58 4.47 -3.34
C PRO A 44 -13.16 4.61 -3.89
N LEU A 45 -12.45 5.62 -3.41
CA LEU A 45 -11.06 5.87 -3.80
C LEU A 45 -10.06 5.22 -2.85
N LEU A 46 -10.44 4.86 -1.63
CA LEU A 46 -9.54 4.11 -0.74
C LEU A 46 -9.39 2.66 -1.21
N LEU A 47 -8.17 2.16 -1.12
CA LEU A 47 -7.90 0.75 -1.38
C LEU A 47 -8.56 -0.12 -0.31
N HIS A 48 -9.25 -1.16 -0.75
CA HIS A 48 -9.89 -2.13 0.13
C HIS A 48 -8.88 -3.23 0.50
N PRO A 49 -8.68 -3.53 1.81
CA PRO A 49 -7.60 -4.41 2.25
C PRO A 49 -7.73 -5.88 1.83
N PHE A 50 -8.93 -6.31 1.42
CA PHE A 50 -9.18 -7.69 0.98
C PHE A 50 -9.37 -7.83 -0.52
N ASP A 51 -9.86 -6.79 -1.20
CA ASP A 51 -10.28 -6.88 -2.59
C ASP A 51 -9.25 -6.26 -3.55
N ASP A 52 -8.42 -5.35 -3.05
CA ASP A 52 -7.42 -4.65 -3.85
C ASP A 52 -6.01 -5.21 -3.61
N ASP A 53 -5.24 -5.37 -4.68
CA ASP A 53 -3.81 -5.61 -4.58
C ASP A 53 -3.07 -4.26 -4.59
N PRO A 54 -2.49 -3.84 -3.46
CA PRO A 54 -1.80 -2.56 -3.38
C PRO A 54 -0.58 -2.47 -4.32
N ALA A 55 0.03 -3.59 -4.71
CA ALA A 55 1.17 -3.60 -5.62
C ALA A 55 0.82 -3.17 -7.04
N LEU A 56 -0.45 -3.26 -7.44
CA LEU A 56 -0.94 -2.79 -8.73
C LEU A 56 -1.13 -1.27 -8.76
N VAL A 57 -1.31 -0.64 -7.60
CA VAL A 57 -1.73 0.76 -7.46
C VAL A 57 -0.65 1.64 -6.84
N LEU A 58 0.20 1.06 -6.00
CA LEU A 58 1.26 1.76 -5.27
C LEU A 58 2.64 1.26 -5.70
N CYS A 59 3.62 2.14 -5.66
CA CYS A 59 5.03 1.80 -5.80
C CYS A 59 5.86 2.51 -4.72
N PHE A 60 6.95 1.87 -4.32
CA PHE A 60 7.86 2.38 -3.31
C PHE A 60 9.21 2.70 -3.95
N ASN A 61 9.85 3.77 -3.50
CA ASN A 61 11.21 4.08 -3.91
C ASN A 61 12.22 3.58 -2.86
N GLU A 62 13.50 3.66 -3.22
CA GLU A 62 14.63 3.26 -2.36
C GLU A 62 14.74 4.06 -1.06
N HIS A 63 14.12 5.25 -1.01
CA HIS A 63 14.10 6.10 0.18
C HIS A 63 12.90 5.85 1.10
N GLY A 64 12.06 4.86 0.79
CA GLY A 64 10.91 4.48 1.60
C GLY A 64 9.64 5.31 1.34
N ALA A 65 9.67 6.25 0.40
CA ALA A 65 8.48 6.98 -0.01
C ALA A 65 7.59 6.12 -0.92
N VAL A 66 6.27 6.32 -0.83
CA VAL A 66 5.27 5.67 -1.67
C VAL A 66 4.68 6.67 -2.67
N ALA A 67 4.45 6.22 -3.88
CA ALA A 67 3.78 6.96 -4.93
C ALA A 67 2.64 6.13 -5.55
N ALA A 68 1.67 6.80 -6.13
CA ALA A 68 0.65 6.14 -6.95
C ALA A 68 1.30 5.70 -8.27
N ARG A 69 1.08 4.44 -8.63
CA ARG A 69 1.55 3.89 -9.91
C ARG A 69 0.72 4.51 -11.04
N ASP A 70 1.39 4.94 -12.09
CA ASP A 70 0.76 5.53 -13.28
C ASP A 70 -0.26 6.67 -12.96
N SER A 71 -0.01 7.42 -11.90
CA SER A 71 -0.89 8.48 -11.40
C SER A 71 -2.30 7.98 -11.02
N ASP A 72 -2.42 6.74 -10.57
CA ASP A 72 -3.69 6.14 -10.16
C ASP A 72 -4.38 6.98 -9.07
N ALA A 73 -5.64 7.33 -9.30
CA ALA A 73 -6.41 8.19 -8.41
C ALA A 73 -6.67 7.55 -7.04
N ARG A 74 -6.87 6.22 -6.99
CA ARG A 74 -7.08 5.46 -5.75
C ARG A 74 -5.79 5.37 -4.94
N GLY A 75 -4.65 5.18 -5.64
CA GLY A 75 -3.33 5.24 -5.02
C GLY A 75 -3.08 6.60 -4.39
N GLY A 76 -3.29 7.68 -5.12
CA GLY A 76 -3.13 9.04 -4.63
C GLY A 76 -4.04 9.35 -3.43
N ALA A 77 -5.31 9.01 -3.50
CA ALA A 77 -6.27 9.21 -2.42
C ALA A 77 -5.89 8.42 -1.15
N SER A 78 -5.45 7.17 -1.30
CA SER A 78 -5.03 6.33 -0.18
C SER A 78 -3.75 6.85 0.48
N ILE A 79 -2.76 7.30 -0.30
CA ILE A 79 -1.54 7.91 0.22
C ILE A 79 -1.89 9.15 1.06
N ALA A 80 -2.75 10.02 0.56
CA ALA A 80 -3.17 11.24 1.24
C ALA A 80 -3.98 10.93 2.50
N ALA A 81 -5.03 10.11 2.40
CA ALA A 81 -5.93 9.81 3.51
C ALA A 81 -5.24 9.14 4.69
N TYR A 82 -4.31 8.21 4.43
CA TYR A 82 -3.56 7.51 5.47
C TYR A 82 -2.24 8.19 5.84
N ASN A 83 -1.90 9.31 5.21
CA ASN A 83 -0.62 10.00 5.37
C ASN A 83 0.57 9.03 5.28
N LEU A 84 0.61 8.27 4.19
CA LEU A 84 1.56 7.18 4.03
C LEU A 84 3.01 7.63 3.86
N ASN A 85 3.24 8.90 3.55
CA ASN A 85 4.58 9.50 3.44
C ASN A 85 4.99 10.34 4.65
N ARG A 86 4.35 10.14 5.82
CA ARG A 86 4.84 10.77 7.06
C ARG A 86 6.25 10.29 7.38
N ALA A 87 7.10 11.20 7.91
CA ALA A 87 8.53 10.98 8.11
C ALA A 87 8.86 9.65 8.81
N GLY A 88 8.27 9.35 9.97
CA GLY A 88 8.57 8.13 10.71
C GLY A 88 8.23 6.83 9.96
N LEU A 89 7.23 6.85 9.07
CA LEU A 89 6.89 5.69 8.26
C LEU A 89 7.82 5.52 7.05
N VAL A 90 8.24 6.62 6.45
CA VAL A 90 9.26 6.65 5.38
C VAL A 90 10.58 6.13 5.92
N ASP A 91 11.03 6.62 7.07
CA ASP A 91 12.28 6.19 7.71
C ASP A 91 12.25 4.71 8.08
N ALA A 92 11.14 4.22 8.63
CA ALA A 92 10.98 2.80 8.96
C ALA A 92 11.04 1.90 7.73
N ARG A 93 10.42 2.30 6.61
CA ARG A 93 10.48 1.54 5.34
C ARG A 93 11.89 1.55 4.75
N LYS A 94 12.58 2.70 4.78
CA LYS A 94 13.95 2.81 4.34
C LYS A 94 14.86 1.86 5.11
N SER A 95 14.80 1.90 6.43
CA SER A 95 15.58 0.99 7.30
C SER A 95 15.27 -0.47 7.04
N ALA A 96 13.99 -0.84 6.87
CA ALA A 96 13.60 -2.20 6.54
C ALA A 96 14.12 -2.66 5.17
N SER A 97 14.12 -1.78 4.18
CA SER A 97 14.69 -2.05 2.85
C SER A 97 16.19 -2.27 2.90
N GLU A 98 16.93 -1.44 3.63
CA GLU A 98 18.37 -1.56 3.82
C GLU A 98 18.73 -2.88 4.52
N LEU A 99 18.01 -3.27 5.58
CA LEU A 99 18.19 -4.55 6.26
C LEU A 99 17.89 -5.73 5.33
N ALA A 100 16.83 -5.66 4.54
CA ALA A 100 16.50 -6.73 3.59
C ALA A 100 17.57 -6.91 2.51
N VAL A 101 18.21 -5.84 2.06
CA VAL A 101 19.36 -5.91 1.13
C VAL A 101 20.54 -6.62 1.79
N LEU A 102 20.88 -6.24 3.03
CA LEU A 102 22.03 -6.83 3.75
C LEU A 102 21.80 -8.31 4.09
N ASP A 103 20.61 -8.63 4.61
CA ASP A 103 20.35 -9.96 5.21
C ASP A 103 19.84 -10.99 4.18
N VAL A 104 19.26 -10.55 3.09
CA VAL A 104 18.62 -11.45 2.11
C VAL A 104 19.27 -11.36 0.73
N VAL A 105 19.39 -10.17 0.18
CA VAL A 105 19.84 -9.99 -1.22
C VAL A 105 21.33 -10.28 -1.36
N LEU A 106 22.17 -9.67 -0.53
CA LEU A 106 23.63 -9.84 -0.62
C LEU A 106 24.10 -11.28 -0.39
N PRO A 107 23.60 -12.03 0.60
CA PRO A 107 23.97 -13.45 0.75
C PRO A 107 23.58 -14.30 -0.46
N ARG A 108 22.40 -14.08 -1.04
CA ARG A 108 21.94 -14.78 -2.24
C ARG A 108 22.80 -14.48 -3.46
N LEU A 109 23.19 -13.22 -3.65
CA LEU A 109 24.10 -12.83 -4.73
C LEU A 109 25.50 -13.45 -4.55
N ARG A 110 26.03 -13.44 -3.34
CA ARG A 110 27.33 -14.08 -3.03
C ARG A 110 27.29 -15.58 -3.30
N ALA A 111 26.24 -16.26 -2.87
CA ALA A 111 26.08 -17.70 -3.16
C ALA A 111 26.03 -17.96 -4.67
N ARG A 112 25.27 -17.14 -5.41
CA ARG A 112 25.18 -17.29 -6.87
C ARG A 112 26.48 -17.02 -7.60
N ILE A 113 27.27 -16.05 -7.14
CA ILE A 113 28.61 -15.79 -7.68
C ILE A 113 29.53 -16.97 -7.42
N ALA A 114 29.53 -17.54 -6.21
CA ALA A 114 30.32 -18.69 -5.86
C ALA A 114 29.97 -19.93 -6.72
N ASP A 115 28.68 -20.17 -6.95
CA ASP A 115 28.22 -21.26 -7.83
C ASP A 115 28.74 -21.08 -9.27
N LEU A 116 28.68 -19.86 -9.79
CA LEU A 116 29.16 -19.55 -11.14
C LEU A 116 30.68 -19.68 -11.24
N GLN A 117 31.43 -19.29 -10.22
CA GLN A 117 32.88 -19.44 -10.18
C GLN A 117 33.31 -20.92 -10.05
N GLY A 118 32.55 -21.70 -9.30
CA GLY A 118 32.76 -23.15 -9.19
C GLY A 118 32.46 -23.92 -10.48
N ALA A 119 31.50 -23.42 -11.29
CA ALA A 119 31.14 -23.99 -12.58
C ALA A 119 32.17 -23.71 -13.71
N VAL A 120 33.08 -22.74 -13.51
CA VAL A 120 34.18 -22.37 -14.43
C VAL A 120 35.51 -22.97 -13.92
N GLY A 121 35.47 -24.14 -13.32
CA GLY A 121 36.67 -24.88 -12.90
C GLY A 121 37.56 -25.29 -14.09
N PRO A 122 38.85 -25.60 -13.83
CA PRO A 122 39.85 -25.80 -14.86
C PRO A 122 39.53 -26.94 -15.82
#